data_5d34e1624edb3d358280c78c8c1bd57b
#
_entry.id   5d34e1624edb3d358280c78c8c1bd57b
#
_cell.length_a   1.000
_cell.length_b   1.000
_cell.length_c   1.000
_cell.angle_alpha   90.00
_cell.angle_beta   90.00
_cell.angle_gamma   90.00
#
_symmetry.space_group_name_H-M   'P 1'
#
loop_
_entity.id
_entity.type
_entity.pdbx_description
1 polymer ?
#
loop_
_entity_poly.entity_id
_entity_poly.type
_entity_poly.pdbx_seq_one_letter_code
_entity_poly.pdbx_strand_id
1 'polypeptide(L)'
;LKLYAPKLYECSVPCGNVDDQGDGINMGIAVGAAALRMHEGFAIAPIYPPENVLSGIVVNASGQRFISEESYHGVLGDAITYHQKGQAWLITDQRSGYNFHQDNFLPVAEGSSIDVIAAQLGFPLGALQQTVNYYNQHAINGDDPMFRKSKTYLRPLQGAPYKAWDLTVADAFFPAHTF
;
A
#
# COMPACT_ATOMS: atom_id res chain seq x y z
N LEU A 1 -0.19 -22.01 0.23
CA LEU A 1 0.20 -20.72 0.79
C LEU A 1 0.56 -20.82 2.27
N LYS A 2 -0.34 -21.26 3.12
CA LYS A 2 -0.16 -21.28 4.59
C LYS A 2 1.16 -21.89 5.04
N LEU A 3 1.64 -22.94 4.36
CA LEU A 3 2.89 -23.64 4.72
C LEU A 3 4.13 -22.87 4.25
N TYR A 4 4.09 -22.33 3.04
CA TYR A 4 5.29 -21.80 2.38
C TYR A 4 5.35 -20.27 2.38
N ALA A 5 4.21 -19.61 2.32
CA ALA A 5 4.09 -18.15 2.26
C ALA A 5 3.00 -17.64 3.22
N PRO A 6 3.18 -17.80 4.55
CA PRO A 6 2.17 -17.45 5.54
C PRO A 6 1.75 -15.97 5.50
N LYS A 7 2.68 -15.06 5.18
CA LYS A 7 2.37 -13.64 5.03
C LYS A 7 1.37 -13.36 3.90
N LEU A 8 1.48 -14.09 2.80
CA LEU A 8 0.54 -13.99 1.69
C LEU A 8 -0.79 -14.67 1.99
N TYR A 9 -0.77 -15.65 2.88
CA TYR A 9 -1.99 -16.30 3.35
C TYR A 9 -2.86 -15.38 4.20
N GLU A 10 -2.27 -14.34 4.81
CA GLU A 10 -2.98 -13.32 5.58
C GLU A 10 -3.77 -12.35 4.68
N CYS A 11 -3.52 -12.32 3.37
CA CYS A 11 -4.26 -11.48 2.44
C CYS A 11 -5.72 -11.93 2.34
N SER A 12 -6.65 -10.99 2.50
CA SER A 12 -8.08 -11.28 2.69
C SER A 12 -8.82 -11.67 1.41
N VAL A 13 -8.34 -11.26 0.24
CA VAL A 13 -9.02 -11.49 -1.04
C VAL A 13 -8.09 -12.19 -2.03
N PRO A 14 -8.21 -13.49 -2.31
CA PRO A 14 -7.45 -14.17 -3.36
C PRO A 14 -7.94 -13.75 -4.77
N CYS A 15 -7.04 -13.32 -5.65
CA CYS A 15 -7.37 -13.02 -7.04
C CYS A 15 -7.22 -14.24 -7.97
N GLY A 16 -6.67 -15.34 -7.45
CA GLY A 16 -6.59 -16.61 -8.17
C GLY A 16 -7.94 -17.31 -8.22
N ASN A 17 -8.04 -18.33 -9.06
CA ASN A 17 -9.17 -19.24 -9.06
C ASN A 17 -9.16 -20.03 -7.74
N VAL A 18 -10.33 -20.19 -7.13
CA VAL A 18 -10.50 -20.96 -5.88
C VAL A 18 -10.10 -22.44 -6.04
N ASP A 19 -10.10 -22.94 -7.28
CA ASP A 19 -9.69 -24.29 -7.61
C ASP A 19 -8.19 -24.45 -7.84
N ASP A 20 -7.41 -23.36 -7.84
CA ASP A 20 -5.94 -23.39 -7.97
C ASP A 20 -5.28 -23.83 -6.66
N GLN A 21 -5.34 -25.11 -6.37
CA GLN A 21 -4.86 -25.68 -5.10
C GLN A 21 -3.41 -26.23 -5.17
N GLY A 22 -2.71 -25.97 -6.26
CA GLY A 22 -1.32 -26.36 -6.44
C GLY A 22 -1.15 -27.74 -7.08
N ASP A 23 -2.14 -28.26 -7.78
CA ASP A 23 -2.08 -29.58 -8.42
C ASP A 23 -0.94 -29.69 -9.43
N GLY A 24 -0.68 -28.65 -10.21
CA GLY A 24 0.46 -28.60 -11.13
C GLY A 24 1.81 -28.74 -10.42
N ILE A 25 1.96 -28.10 -9.25
CA ILE A 25 3.16 -28.22 -8.41
C ILE A 25 3.29 -29.66 -7.90
N ASN A 26 2.21 -30.22 -7.38
CA ASN A 26 2.20 -31.60 -6.85
C ASN A 26 2.50 -32.63 -7.97
N MET A 27 1.98 -32.43 -9.16
CA MET A 27 2.28 -33.27 -10.32
C MET A 27 3.77 -33.22 -10.68
N GLY A 28 4.36 -32.02 -10.67
CA GLY A 28 5.80 -31.85 -10.92
C GLY A 28 6.65 -32.57 -9.85
N ILE A 29 6.32 -32.38 -8.57
CA ILE A 29 6.99 -33.06 -7.46
C ILE A 29 6.87 -34.58 -7.59
N ALA A 30 5.70 -35.10 -7.97
CA ALA A 30 5.46 -36.54 -8.10
C ALA A 30 6.36 -37.22 -9.16
N VAL A 31 6.82 -36.47 -10.15
CA VAL A 31 7.78 -36.99 -11.16
C VAL A 31 9.23 -36.56 -10.90
N GLY A 32 9.54 -36.07 -9.68
CA GLY A 32 10.90 -35.76 -9.23
C GLY A 32 11.36 -34.32 -9.49
N ALA A 33 10.47 -33.41 -9.84
CA ALA A 33 10.83 -31.99 -9.93
C ALA A 33 11.06 -31.37 -8.55
N ALA A 34 12.01 -30.45 -8.46
CA ALA A 34 12.28 -29.71 -7.24
C ALA A 34 11.30 -28.54 -7.11
N ALA A 35 10.69 -28.39 -5.95
CA ALA A 35 9.91 -27.20 -5.60
C ALA A 35 10.86 -26.09 -5.10
N LEU A 36 11.07 -25.07 -5.90
CA LEU A 36 11.95 -23.95 -5.57
C LEU A 36 11.13 -22.70 -5.26
N ARG A 37 11.64 -21.86 -4.35
CA ARG A 37 11.10 -20.52 -4.05
C ARG A 37 9.63 -20.51 -3.65
N MET A 38 9.13 -21.55 -3.04
CA MET A 38 7.72 -21.69 -2.64
C MET A 38 7.26 -20.62 -1.64
N HIS A 39 8.18 -19.87 -1.04
CA HIS A 39 7.90 -18.75 -0.15
C HIS A 39 7.70 -17.42 -0.89
N GLU A 40 8.04 -17.38 -2.16
CA GLU A 40 7.84 -16.21 -2.99
C GLU A 40 6.40 -16.19 -3.50
N GLY A 41 5.81 -15.02 -3.48
CA GLY A 41 4.47 -14.78 -3.98
C GLY A 41 4.30 -13.30 -4.22
N PHE A 42 3.15 -12.89 -4.68
CA PHE A 42 2.89 -11.54 -5.11
C PHE A 42 1.73 -10.94 -4.32
N ALA A 43 2.01 -9.94 -3.47
CA ALA A 43 1.01 -9.13 -2.82
C ALA A 43 0.75 -7.86 -3.63
N ILE A 44 -0.51 -7.52 -3.88
CA ILE A 44 -0.89 -6.32 -4.60
C ILE A 44 -1.48 -5.33 -3.62
N ALA A 45 -0.90 -4.15 -3.53
CA ALA A 45 -1.54 -3.06 -2.81
C ALA A 45 -2.76 -2.54 -3.59
N PRO A 46 -3.85 -2.15 -2.92
CA PRO A 46 -5.10 -1.73 -3.56
C PRO A 46 -5.01 -0.37 -4.28
N ILE A 47 -3.83 0.21 -4.37
CA ILE A 47 -3.58 1.40 -5.18
C ILE A 47 -3.34 0.97 -6.62
N TYR A 48 -4.42 0.77 -7.33
CA TYR A 48 -4.37 0.67 -8.78
C TYR A 48 -4.67 2.07 -9.34
N PRO A 49 -3.83 2.65 -10.20
CA PRO A 49 -4.07 4.02 -10.62
C PRO A 49 -5.52 4.20 -11.08
N PRO A 50 -6.18 5.22 -10.57
CA PRO A 50 -6.14 6.46 -11.27
C PRO A 50 -5.07 7.38 -10.68
N GLU A 51 -4.50 8.17 -11.56
CA GLU A 51 -3.38 9.08 -11.34
C GLU A 51 -3.52 9.99 -10.11
N ASN A 52 -4.75 10.27 -9.68
CA ASN A 52 -5.06 11.15 -8.56
C ASN A 52 -4.51 10.66 -7.22
N VAL A 53 -4.46 9.34 -7.04
CA VAL A 53 -3.99 8.70 -5.80
C VAL A 53 -2.49 8.80 -5.67
N LEU A 54 -1.81 8.78 -6.82
CA LEU A 54 -0.36 8.91 -6.87
C LEU A 54 0.12 10.25 -6.33
N SER A 55 -0.76 11.27 -6.25
CA SER A 55 -0.45 12.55 -5.63
C SER A 55 -0.50 12.53 -4.10
N GLY A 56 -1.04 11.48 -3.48
CA GLY A 56 -0.95 11.24 -2.04
C GLY A 56 0.43 10.75 -1.60
N ILE A 57 0.55 10.39 -0.33
CA ILE A 57 1.76 9.74 0.21
C ILE A 57 1.38 8.45 0.94
N VAL A 58 2.22 7.41 0.80
CA VAL A 58 2.06 6.16 1.54
C VAL A 58 2.98 6.16 2.76
N VAL A 59 2.40 5.88 3.92
CA VAL A 59 3.12 5.88 5.21
C VAL A 59 2.94 4.55 5.95
N ASN A 60 3.95 4.19 6.73
CA ASN A 60 3.93 3.04 7.63
C ASN A 60 3.34 3.38 9.00
N ALA A 61 3.29 2.42 9.92
CA ALA A 61 2.79 2.59 11.29
C ALA A 61 3.56 3.62 12.13
N SER A 62 4.75 4.03 11.70
CA SER A 62 5.50 5.12 12.33
C SER A 62 5.19 6.48 11.71
N GLY A 63 4.23 6.58 10.80
CA GLY A 63 3.88 7.82 10.10
C GLY A 63 4.93 8.28 9.09
N GLN A 64 5.80 7.38 8.60
CA GLN A 64 6.91 7.69 7.70
C GLN A 64 6.66 7.11 6.32
N ARG A 65 6.99 7.87 5.27
CA ARG A 65 7.07 7.35 3.89
C ARG A 65 8.18 6.31 3.80
N PHE A 66 7.98 5.28 3.02
CA PHE A 66 8.95 4.19 2.84
C PHE A 66 9.16 3.78 1.38
N ILE A 67 8.40 4.35 0.44
CA ILE A 67 8.46 4.01 -0.98
C ILE A 67 7.93 5.17 -1.82
N SER A 68 8.24 5.20 -3.13
CA SER A 68 7.54 6.05 -4.09
C SER A 68 6.15 5.48 -4.38
N GLU A 69 5.14 6.32 -4.32
CA GLU A 69 3.74 5.94 -4.56
C GLU A 69 3.45 5.57 -6.01
N GLU A 70 4.31 5.97 -6.95
CA GLU A 70 4.25 5.56 -8.37
C GLU A 70 4.97 4.23 -8.67
N SER A 71 5.50 3.57 -7.64
CA SER A 71 6.04 2.22 -7.79
C SER A 71 4.96 1.25 -8.25
N TYR A 72 5.37 0.25 -9.03
CA TYR A 72 4.46 -0.81 -9.44
C TYR A 72 3.74 -1.41 -8.22
N HIS A 73 2.44 -1.59 -8.34
CA HIS A 73 1.59 -1.99 -7.21
C HIS A 73 2.02 -3.28 -6.51
N GLY A 74 2.64 -4.22 -7.23
CA GLY A 74 3.23 -5.41 -6.62
C GLY A 74 4.47 -5.10 -5.78
N VAL A 75 5.32 -4.18 -6.23
CA VAL A 75 6.49 -3.72 -5.44
C VAL A 75 6.02 -3.01 -4.17
N LEU A 76 4.95 -2.22 -4.28
CA LEU A 76 4.32 -1.58 -3.12
C LEU A 76 3.73 -2.63 -2.17
N GLY A 77 2.99 -3.62 -2.70
CA GLY A 77 2.42 -4.72 -1.93
C GLY A 77 3.48 -5.52 -1.18
N ASP A 78 4.56 -5.87 -1.84
CA ASP A 78 5.70 -6.56 -1.23
C ASP A 78 6.37 -5.72 -0.15
N ALA A 79 6.58 -4.42 -0.40
CA ALA A 79 7.15 -3.51 0.58
C ALA A 79 6.28 -3.43 1.85
N ILE A 80 4.96 -3.34 1.70
CA ILE A 80 4.02 -3.36 2.83
C ILE A 80 4.11 -4.69 3.58
N THR A 81 3.99 -5.79 2.84
CA THR A 81 3.89 -7.15 3.42
C THR A 81 5.14 -7.54 4.19
N TYR A 82 6.32 -7.36 3.58
CA TYR A 82 7.56 -7.89 4.10
C TYR A 82 8.41 -6.87 4.86
N HIS A 83 8.29 -5.58 4.55
CA HIS A 83 9.15 -4.55 5.14
C HIS A 83 8.41 -3.60 6.10
N GLN A 84 7.07 -3.51 6.04
CA GLN A 84 6.27 -2.68 6.93
C GLN A 84 5.33 -3.48 7.85
N LYS A 85 5.64 -4.77 8.08
CA LYS A 85 4.85 -5.67 8.94
C LYS A 85 3.38 -5.81 8.49
N GLY A 86 3.12 -5.63 7.21
CA GLY A 86 1.80 -5.70 6.63
C GLY A 86 0.92 -4.46 6.85
N GLN A 87 1.45 -3.35 7.37
CA GLN A 87 0.67 -2.16 7.71
C GLN A 87 1.14 -0.93 6.94
N ALA A 88 0.21 -0.29 6.26
CA ALA A 88 0.44 0.99 5.59
C ALA A 88 -0.87 1.75 5.37
N TRP A 89 -0.77 3.05 5.19
CA TRP A 89 -1.88 3.94 4.88
C TRP A 89 -1.50 4.89 3.76
N LEU A 90 -2.46 5.13 2.85
CA LEU A 90 -2.37 6.21 1.89
C LEU A 90 -3.01 7.47 2.50
N ILE A 91 -2.28 8.56 2.51
CA ILE A 91 -2.76 9.87 2.99
C ILE A 91 -2.99 10.77 1.77
N THR A 92 -4.18 11.34 1.69
CA THR A 92 -4.61 12.23 0.59
C THR A 92 -5.17 13.54 1.11
N ASP A 93 -5.28 14.53 0.23
CA ASP A 93 -5.96 15.80 0.51
C ASP A 93 -7.27 15.94 -0.32
N GLN A 94 -7.97 17.06 -0.18
CA GLN A 94 -9.23 17.31 -0.88
C GLN A 94 -9.14 17.22 -2.42
N ARG A 95 -7.94 17.42 -3.00
CA ARG A 95 -7.74 17.42 -4.46
C ARG A 95 -7.62 16.01 -5.04
N SER A 96 -7.34 15.06 -4.19
CA SER A 96 -7.34 13.65 -4.55
C SER A 96 -8.79 13.13 -4.59
N GLY A 97 -9.66 13.82 -5.36
CA GLY A 97 -11.06 13.43 -5.56
C GLY A 97 -11.14 12.00 -6.09
N TYR A 98 -11.26 11.04 -5.16
CA TYR A 98 -11.07 9.65 -5.44
C TYR A 98 -12.39 8.89 -5.33
N ASN A 99 -12.81 8.33 -6.45
CA ASN A 99 -13.74 7.23 -6.48
C ASN A 99 -12.91 5.97 -6.75
N PHE A 100 -12.62 5.21 -5.72
CA PHE A 100 -12.20 3.83 -5.92
C PHE A 100 -13.32 3.13 -6.70
N HIS A 101 -12.99 2.44 -7.76
CA HIS A 101 -13.95 1.68 -8.57
C HIS A 101 -14.64 0.55 -7.77
N GLN A 102 -14.53 0.58 -6.48
CA GLN A 102 -15.05 -0.38 -5.54
C GLN A 102 -15.84 0.38 -4.49
N ASP A 103 -17.13 0.27 -4.56
CA ASP A 103 -18.11 0.98 -3.73
C ASP A 103 -17.92 0.82 -2.22
N ASN A 104 -17.00 -0.05 -1.79
CA ASN A 104 -16.76 -0.39 -0.39
C ASN A 104 -15.40 0.05 0.16
N PHE A 105 -14.51 0.65 -0.63
CA PHE A 105 -13.24 1.14 -0.12
C PHE A 105 -13.41 2.58 0.37
N LEU A 106 -13.71 2.71 1.66
CA LEU A 106 -13.93 3.99 2.33
C LEU A 106 -12.68 4.42 3.10
N PRO A 107 -12.47 5.74 3.28
CA PRO A 107 -11.37 6.21 4.11
C PRO A 107 -11.60 5.74 5.56
N VAL A 108 -10.54 5.25 6.20
CA VAL A 108 -10.58 4.83 7.61
C VAL A 108 -10.39 5.99 8.59
N ALA A 109 -9.94 7.15 8.08
CA ALA A 109 -9.87 8.39 8.82
C ALA A 109 -10.10 9.57 7.90
N GLU A 110 -10.78 10.59 8.40
CA GLU A 110 -11.00 11.86 7.72
C GLU A 110 -10.91 13.02 8.73
N GLY A 111 -10.27 14.11 8.35
CA GLY A 111 -10.09 15.22 9.26
C GLY A 111 -9.70 16.54 8.60
N SER A 112 -9.84 17.62 9.39
CA SER A 112 -9.48 18.97 8.97
C SER A 112 -7.98 19.27 9.02
N SER A 113 -7.18 18.38 9.62
CA SER A 113 -5.73 18.50 9.71
C SER A 113 -5.05 17.13 9.74
N ILE A 114 -3.75 17.13 9.45
CA ILE A 114 -2.90 15.93 9.54
C ILE A 114 -2.83 15.39 10.97
N ASP A 115 -2.87 16.27 11.98
CA ASP A 115 -2.85 15.85 13.38
C ASP A 115 -4.12 15.10 13.78
N VAL A 116 -5.28 15.48 13.21
CA VAL A 116 -6.54 14.75 13.41
C VAL A 116 -6.45 13.35 12.83
N ILE A 117 -5.92 13.22 11.60
CA ILE A 117 -5.68 11.91 10.97
C ILE A 117 -4.71 11.08 11.83
N ALA A 118 -3.59 11.67 12.26
CA ALA A 118 -2.59 10.99 13.07
C ALA A 118 -3.17 10.47 14.39
N ALA A 119 -4.01 11.26 15.05
CA ALA A 119 -4.66 10.87 16.30
C ALA A 119 -5.69 9.75 16.10
N GLN A 120 -6.49 9.80 15.02
CA GLN A 120 -7.47 8.76 14.70
C GLN A 120 -6.82 7.40 14.41
N LEU A 121 -5.63 7.41 13.77
CA LEU A 121 -4.90 6.20 13.40
C LEU A 121 -3.88 5.75 14.46
N GLY A 122 -3.72 6.51 15.55
CA GLY A 122 -2.81 6.17 16.64
C GLY A 122 -1.33 6.30 16.27
N PHE A 123 -0.98 7.16 15.32
CA PHE A 123 0.42 7.41 14.96
C PHE A 123 1.19 8.07 16.12
N PRO A 124 2.51 7.86 16.21
CA PRO A 124 3.33 8.58 17.15
C PRO A 124 3.17 10.09 17.02
N LEU A 125 3.11 10.79 18.15
CA LEU A 125 2.85 12.22 18.19
C LEU A 125 3.81 13.01 17.28
N GLY A 126 3.25 13.81 16.37
CA GLY A 126 4.00 14.66 15.45
C GLY A 126 4.71 13.93 14.29
N ALA A 127 4.74 12.59 14.27
CA ALA A 127 5.49 11.85 13.26
C ALA A 127 4.91 12.05 11.85
N LEU A 128 3.59 11.89 11.69
CA LEU A 128 2.93 12.09 10.39
C LEU A 128 3.06 13.55 9.95
N GLN A 129 2.91 14.50 10.87
CA GLN A 129 3.04 15.92 10.56
C GLN A 129 4.45 16.28 10.06
N GLN A 130 5.50 15.72 10.68
CA GLN A 130 6.88 15.91 10.22
C GLN A 130 7.08 15.36 8.81
N THR A 131 6.55 14.16 8.53
CA THR A 131 6.60 13.52 7.22
C THR A 131 5.92 14.39 6.15
N VAL A 132 4.71 14.88 6.42
CA VAL A 132 3.96 15.73 5.50
C VAL A 132 4.65 17.08 5.31
N ASN A 133 5.17 17.69 6.37
CA ASN A 133 5.89 18.96 6.27
C ASN A 133 7.14 18.82 5.40
N TYR A 134 7.94 17.78 5.62
CA TYR A 134 9.12 17.50 4.80
C TYR A 134 8.74 17.27 3.33
N TYR A 135 7.77 16.41 3.08
CA TYR A 135 7.25 16.15 1.73
C TYR A 135 6.79 17.44 1.04
N ASN A 136 5.95 18.23 1.71
CA ASN A 136 5.39 19.46 1.17
C ASN A 136 6.47 20.49 0.85
N GLN A 137 7.46 20.66 1.73
CA GLN A 137 8.59 21.57 1.53
C GLN A 137 9.34 21.30 0.22
N HIS A 138 9.53 20.04 -0.11
CA HIS A 138 10.22 19.64 -1.34
C HIS A 138 9.28 19.60 -2.54
N ALA A 139 8.06 19.11 -2.37
CA ALA A 139 7.08 19.01 -3.45
C ALA A 139 6.70 20.37 -4.06
N ILE A 140 6.67 21.44 -3.27
CA ILE A 140 6.47 22.82 -3.75
C ILE A 140 7.55 23.21 -4.75
N ASN A 141 8.77 22.75 -4.56
CA ASN A 141 9.91 23.02 -5.43
C ASN A 141 10.03 22.01 -6.59
N GLY A 142 9.10 21.08 -6.70
CA GLY A 142 9.09 20.03 -7.73
C GLY A 142 10.18 18.97 -7.55
N ASP A 143 10.56 18.69 -6.30
CA ASP A 143 11.56 17.69 -5.93
C ASP A 143 11.04 16.72 -4.87
N ASP A 144 11.50 15.48 -4.90
CA ASP A 144 11.31 14.46 -3.86
C ASP A 144 12.64 13.76 -3.59
N PRO A 145 13.47 14.31 -2.68
CA PRO A 145 14.81 13.78 -2.43
C PRO A 145 14.82 12.37 -1.87
N MET A 146 13.75 11.92 -1.21
CA MET A 146 13.69 10.60 -0.59
C MET A 146 13.38 9.48 -1.59
N PHE A 147 12.35 9.67 -2.42
CA PHE A 147 11.84 8.58 -3.28
C PHE A 147 11.74 8.96 -4.75
N ARG A 148 12.16 10.17 -5.12
CA ARG A 148 12.24 10.66 -6.52
C ARG A 148 10.93 10.53 -7.29
N LYS A 149 9.81 10.77 -6.61
CA LYS A 149 8.50 10.81 -7.22
C LYS A 149 8.49 11.77 -8.40
N SER A 150 7.90 11.35 -9.52
CA SER A 150 7.90 12.16 -10.73
C SER A 150 7.12 13.47 -10.55
N LYS A 151 7.54 14.50 -11.25
CA LYS A 151 6.90 15.83 -11.18
C LYS A 151 5.42 15.80 -11.57
N THR A 152 5.02 14.83 -12.37
CA THR A 152 3.62 14.65 -12.79
C THR A 152 2.70 14.41 -11.61
N TYR A 153 3.16 13.64 -10.61
CA TYR A 153 2.39 13.25 -9.43
C TYR A 153 2.83 13.97 -8.15
N LEU A 154 3.93 14.71 -8.24
CA LEU A 154 4.50 15.40 -7.10
C LEU A 154 3.72 16.67 -6.81
N ARG A 155 2.88 16.63 -5.79
CA ARG A 155 2.07 17.76 -5.33
C ARG A 155 2.07 17.82 -3.81
N PRO A 156 2.24 19.00 -3.21
CA PRO A 156 2.14 19.13 -1.77
C PRO A 156 0.72 18.79 -1.30
N LEU A 157 0.60 18.09 -0.20
CA LEU A 157 -0.69 17.84 0.46
C LEU A 157 -1.18 19.12 1.13
N GLN A 158 -2.19 19.77 0.57
CA GLN A 158 -2.71 21.07 1.02
C GLN A 158 -4.23 21.13 0.86
N GLY A 159 -4.89 21.40 1.95
CA GLY A 159 -6.34 21.62 1.97
C GLY A 159 -7.14 20.40 2.47
N ALA A 160 -7.90 20.67 3.53
CA ALA A 160 -8.85 19.72 4.08
C ALA A 160 -10.07 19.52 3.15
N PRO A 161 -10.76 18.38 3.25
CA PRO A 161 -10.46 17.29 4.18
C PRO A 161 -9.26 16.47 3.77
N TYR A 162 -8.47 16.08 4.77
CA TYR A 162 -7.47 15.02 4.61
C TYR A 162 -8.12 13.67 4.86
N LYS A 163 -7.68 12.64 4.14
CA LYS A 163 -8.20 11.29 4.25
C LYS A 163 -7.08 10.28 4.36
N ALA A 164 -7.31 9.23 5.11
CA ALA A 164 -6.44 8.08 5.15
C ALA A 164 -7.18 6.83 4.67
N TRP A 165 -6.50 6.03 3.87
CA TRP A 165 -7.00 4.80 3.27
C TRP A 165 -6.14 3.65 3.77
N ASP A 166 -6.76 2.61 4.29
CA ASP A 166 -6.03 1.47 4.83
C ASP A 166 -5.50 0.58 3.69
N LEU A 167 -4.19 0.34 3.72
CA LEU A 167 -3.48 -0.55 2.80
C LEU A 167 -2.93 -1.77 3.55
N THR A 168 -3.40 -2.02 4.77
CA THR A 168 -2.97 -3.15 5.58
C THR A 168 -3.29 -4.46 4.87
N VAL A 169 -2.31 -5.37 4.82
CA VAL A 169 -2.39 -6.58 3.99
C VAL A 169 -3.55 -7.49 4.41
N ALA A 170 -3.83 -7.61 5.72
CA ALA A 170 -4.93 -8.42 6.23
C ALA A 170 -6.32 -7.89 5.84
N ASP A 171 -6.42 -6.57 5.64
CA ASP A 171 -7.65 -5.87 5.28
C ASP A 171 -7.60 -5.33 3.84
N ALA A 172 -6.47 -5.54 3.17
CA ALA A 172 -6.27 -5.08 1.81
C ALA A 172 -7.25 -5.73 0.84
N PHE A 173 -7.82 -4.92 0.00
CA PHE A 173 -8.88 -5.27 -0.93
C PHE A 173 -8.41 -6.20 -2.07
N PHE A 174 -7.10 -6.28 -2.28
CA PHE A 174 -6.48 -7.14 -3.27
C PHE A 174 -5.42 -8.02 -2.63
N PRO A 175 -5.52 -9.29 -2.85
CA PRO A 175 -4.63 -10.25 -2.25
C PRO A 175 -3.45 -10.59 -3.11
N ALA A 176 -2.59 -11.31 -2.49
CA ALA A 176 -1.53 -12.02 -3.13
C ALA A 176 -2.02 -12.89 -4.29
N HIS A 177 -1.45 -12.65 -5.46
CA HIS A 177 -1.35 -13.70 -6.44
C HIS A 177 -0.14 -14.56 -6.10
N THR A 178 -0.36 -15.84 -6.03
CA THR A 178 0.72 -16.81 -6.08
C THR A 178 0.81 -17.31 -7.51
N PHE A 179 1.95 -17.19 -8.08
CA PHE A 179 2.36 -17.92 -9.26
C PHE A 179 3.35 -18.99 -8.85
#